data_375487454294d2295820b0ad795af3c2
#
_entry.id   375487454294d2295820b0ad795af3c2
#
_cell.length_a   1.000
_cell.length_b   1.000
_cell.length_c   1.000
_cell.angle_alpha   90.00
_cell.angle_beta   90.00
_cell.angle_gamma   90.00
#
_symmetry.space_group_name_H-M   'P 1'
#
loop_
_entity.id
_entity.type
_entity.pdbx_description
1 polymer ?
#
loop_
_entity_poly.entity_id
_entity_poly.type
_entity_poly.pdbx_seq_one_letter_code
_entity_poly.pdbx_strand_id
1 'polypeptide(L)'
;MPAAAEQFLSNLHRLYLKPRGYRKVRHNFSRAMDGYVEHFEFQGSSFNDASRPWRFYVNVRVDFPDVSPRPPVRIESVVPAAPKEFDLPAPQTDAFVSEIAGLLASASDQVASELPEIRQAFIEQRYWVGTPT
;
A
#
# COMPACT_ATOMS: atom_id res chain seq x y z
N MET A 1 7.78 10.26 12.80
CA MET A 1 6.57 9.43 12.86
C MET A 1 6.25 9.12 14.31
N PRO A 2 4.99 9.19 14.75
CA PRO A 2 4.61 8.86 16.12
C PRO A 2 4.90 7.42 16.49
N ALA A 3 5.16 7.17 17.77
CA ALA A 3 5.43 5.81 18.26
C ALA A 3 4.26 4.85 17.97
N ALA A 4 3.02 5.33 18.06
CA ALA A 4 1.84 4.51 17.75
C ALA A 4 1.81 4.07 16.28
N ALA A 5 2.22 4.95 15.37
CA ALA A 5 2.30 4.61 13.94
C ALA A 5 3.41 3.59 13.68
N GLU A 6 4.57 3.74 14.31
CA GLU A 6 5.65 2.76 14.22
C GLU A 6 5.20 1.39 14.72
N GLN A 7 4.49 1.36 15.84
CA GLN A 7 3.96 0.13 16.43
C GLN A 7 2.94 -0.53 15.52
N PHE A 8 2.05 0.27 14.91
CA PHE A 8 1.06 -0.22 13.95
C PHE A 8 1.74 -0.90 12.76
N LEU A 9 2.72 -0.24 12.15
CA LEU A 9 3.43 -0.78 10.98
C LEU A 9 4.21 -2.05 11.33
N SER A 10 4.82 -2.08 12.51
CA SER A 10 5.53 -3.27 12.99
C SER A 10 4.57 -4.45 13.22
N ASN A 11 3.40 -4.20 13.79
CA ASN A 11 2.38 -5.23 14.01
C ASN A 11 1.81 -5.73 12.67
N LEU A 12 1.52 -4.83 11.75
CA LEU A 12 1.05 -5.18 10.41
C LEU A 12 2.05 -6.10 9.70
N HIS A 13 3.32 -5.76 9.77
CA HIS A 13 4.38 -6.58 9.18
C HIS A 13 4.47 -7.94 9.85
N ARG A 14 4.65 -7.96 11.17
CA ARG A 14 4.88 -9.18 11.92
C ARG A 14 3.72 -10.18 11.79
N LEU A 15 2.50 -9.69 11.87
CA LEU A 15 1.32 -10.54 11.92
C LEU A 15 0.81 -10.98 10.54
N TYR A 16 0.93 -10.10 9.53
CA TYR A 16 0.28 -10.35 8.24
C TYR A 16 1.20 -10.30 7.03
N LEU A 17 2.14 -9.37 6.99
CA LEU A 17 2.91 -9.16 5.76
C LEU A 17 4.19 -10.01 5.71
N LYS A 18 4.90 -10.13 6.81
CA LYS A 18 6.10 -10.98 6.86
C LYS A 18 5.80 -12.43 6.49
N PRO A 19 4.73 -13.07 7.03
CA PRO A 19 4.37 -14.43 6.62
C PRO A 19 4.04 -14.57 5.13
N ARG A 20 3.66 -13.48 4.46
CA ARG A 20 3.36 -13.45 3.02
C ARG A 20 4.56 -13.07 2.17
N GLY A 21 5.75 -12.90 2.77
CA GLY A 21 6.97 -12.62 2.04
C GLY A 21 7.32 -11.16 1.87
N TYR A 22 6.62 -10.24 2.52
CA TYR A 22 6.93 -8.81 2.44
C TYR A 22 8.12 -8.45 3.31
N ARG A 23 8.98 -7.61 2.77
CA ARG A 23 10.06 -6.95 3.51
C ARG A 23 9.58 -5.58 3.95
N LYS A 24 10.01 -5.15 5.14
CA LYS A 24 9.71 -3.82 5.66
C LYS A 24 10.98 -2.97 5.63
N VAL A 25 10.91 -1.82 4.98
CA VAL A 25 11.96 -0.80 5.02
C VAL A 25 11.28 0.51 5.41
N ARG A 26 11.48 0.96 6.63
CA ARG A 26 10.82 2.14 7.20
C ARG A 26 9.29 1.99 7.14
N HIS A 27 8.62 2.76 6.29
CA HIS A 27 7.16 2.79 6.15
C HIS A 27 6.69 2.05 4.89
N ASN A 28 7.59 1.34 4.24
CA ASN A 28 7.33 0.69 2.96
C ASN A 28 7.44 -0.81 3.10
N PHE A 29 6.53 -1.50 2.44
CA PHE A 29 6.54 -2.96 2.35
C PHE A 29 6.69 -3.36 0.90
N SER A 30 7.58 -4.30 0.61
CA SER A 30 7.80 -4.76 -0.75
C SER A 30 7.88 -6.27 -0.83
N ARG A 31 7.45 -6.81 -1.96
CA ARG A 31 7.51 -8.24 -2.23
C ARG A 31 7.88 -8.47 -3.69
N ALA A 32 8.90 -9.30 -3.92
CA ALA A 32 9.26 -9.74 -5.26
C ALA A 32 8.21 -10.75 -5.75
N MET A 33 7.62 -10.47 -6.90
CA MET A 33 6.65 -11.31 -7.55
C MET A 33 7.26 -11.87 -8.84
N ASP A 34 6.50 -12.66 -9.58
CA ASP A 34 6.97 -13.17 -10.86
C ASP A 34 6.92 -12.06 -11.91
N GLY A 35 8.10 -11.53 -12.24
CA GLY A 35 8.27 -10.49 -13.25
C GLY A 35 8.05 -9.06 -12.79
N TYR A 36 7.78 -8.82 -11.51
CA TYR A 36 7.62 -7.47 -10.96
C TYR A 36 7.85 -7.45 -9.46
N VAL A 37 7.98 -6.25 -8.91
CA VAL A 37 8.04 -6.02 -7.47
C VAL A 37 6.85 -5.14 -7.09
N GLU A 38 6.09 -5.58 -6.10
CA GLU A 38 4.99 -4.77 -5.59
C GLU A 38 5.40 -4.06 -4.30
N HIS A 39 4.94 -2.82 -4.16
CA HIS A 39 5.23 -1.98 -3.00
C HIS A 39 3.95 -1.40 -2.43
N PHE A 40 3.87 -1.39 -1.10
CA PHE A 40 2.88 -0.61 -0.36
C PHE A 40 3.63 0.41 0.47
N GLU A 41 3.33 1.69 0.24
CA GLU A 41 4.01 2.80 0.89
C GLU A 41 3.02 3.53 1.78
N PHE A 42 3.34 3.64 3.07
CA PHE A 42 2.49 4.32 4.04
C PHE A 42 3.00 5.73 4.23
N GLN A 43 2.18 6.70 3.85
CA GLN A 43 2.54 8.12 3.85
C GLN A 43 1.70 8.87 4.87
N GLY A 44 2.35 9.47 5.88
CA GLY A 44 1.66 10.32 6.83
C GLY A 44 1.16 11.60 6.17
N SER A 45 0.01 12.11 6.62
CA SER A 45 -0.51 13.37 6.16
C SER A 45 0.39 14.52 6.61
N SER A 46 0.58 15.52 5.74
CA SER A 46 1.30 16.75 6.08
C SER A 46 0.57 17.60 7.11
N PHE A 47 -0.72 17.30 7.36
CA PHE A 47 -1.54 18.02 8.35
C PHE A 47 -1.64 17.31 9.69
N ASN A 48 -0.84 16.25 9.92
CA ASN A 48 -0.83 15.57 11.22
C ASN A 48 -0.27 16.49 12.30
N ASP A 49 -0.91 16.44 13.46
CA ASP A 49 -0.43 17.09 14.68
C ASP A 49 -0.72 16.20 15.90
N ALA A 50 -0.20 16.59 17.08
CA ALA A 50 -0.31 15.79 18.29
C ALA A 50 -1.74 15.73 18.87
N SER A 51 -2.65 16.59 18.42
CA SER A 51 -4.01 16.67 18.96
C SER A 51 -5.00 15.74 18.25
N ARG A 52 -4.57 15.06 17.21
CA ARG A 52 -5.43 14.23 16.36
C ARG A 52 -4.86 12.83 16.20
N PRO A 53 -5.69 11.83 15.84
CA PRO A 53 -5.19 10.54 15.37
C PRO A 53 -4.24 10.74 14.19
N TRP A 54 -3.21 9.90 14.11
CA TRP A 54 -2.31 9.95 12.97
C TRP A 54 -3.06 9.55 11.70
N ARG A 55 -3.06 10.45 10.73
CA ARG A 55 -3.71 10.22 9.43
C ARG A 55 -2.67 9.81 8.41
N PHE A 56 -3.01 8.81 7.59
CA PHE A 56 -2.10 8.31 6.57
C PHE A 56 -2.82 7.92 5.30
N TYR A 57 -2.03 7.80 4.26
CA TYR A 57 -2.44 7.32 2.95
C TYR A 57 -1.66 6.05 2.65
N VAL A 58 -2.25 5.17 1.83
CA VAL A 58 -1.57 3.98 1.34
C VAL A 58 -1.37 4.13 -0.16
N ASN A 59 -0.13 4.03 -0.59
CA ASN A 59 0.25 4.09 -1.99
C ASN A 59 0.61 2.70 -2.48
N VAL A 60 0.18 2.37 -3.69
CA VAL A 60 0.49 1.11 -4.36
C VAL A 60 1.42 1.40 -5.52
N ARG A 61 2.58 0.77 -5.54
CA ARG A 61 3.56 0.92 -6.62
C ARG A 61 3.93 -0.44 -7.17
N VAL A 62 4.09 -0.50 -8.48
CA VAL A 62 4.50 -1.70 -9.21
C VAL A 62 5.74 -1.35 -10.02
N ASP A 63 6.82 -2.12 -9.85
CA ASP A 63 8.05 -1.93 -10.60
C ASP A 63 8.32 -3.14 -11.47
N PHE A 64 8.57 -2.91 -12.76
CA PHE A 64 9.04 -3.93 -13.70
C PHE A 64 10.53 -3.70 -13.96
N PRO A 65 11.36 -4.76 -13.94
CA PRO A 65 12.81 -4.58 -14.06
C PRO A 65 13.26 -4.00 -15.41
N ASP A 66 12.45 -4.15 -16.45
CA ASP A 66 12.79 -3.76 -17.82
C ASP A 66 11.98 -2.56 -18.33
N VAL A 67 11.21 -1.91 -17.47
CA VAL A 67 10.37 -0.76 -17.84
C VAL A 67 10.67 0.37 -16.87
N SER A 68 10.68 1.59 -17.38
CA SER A 68 10.90 2.78 -16.54
C SER A 68 9.84 2.88 -15.45
N PRO A 69 10.24 3.18 -14.20
CA PRO A 69 9.30 3.25 -13.09
C PRO A 69 8.28 4.38 -13.29
N ARG A 70 7.08 4.16 -12.79
CA ARG A 70 6.00 5.14 -12.79
C ARG A 70 5.62 5.49 -11.37
N PRO A 71 5.04 6.67 -11.14
CA PRO A 71 4.60 7.07 -9.80
C PRO A 71 3.60 6.09 -9.20
N PRO A 72 3.57 5.96 -7.87
CA PRO A 72 2.56 5.14 -7.21
C PRO A 72 1.17 5.73 -7.37
N VAL A 73 0.14 4.91 -7.16
CA VAL A 73 -1.25 5.34 -7.10
C VAL A 73 -1.80 5.11 -5.69
N ARG A 74 -2.82 5.86 -5.30
CA ARG A 74 -3.51 5.64 -4.03
C ARG A 74 -4.25 4.31 -4.05
N ILE A 75 -4.34 3.64 -2.91
CA ILE A 75 -4.97 2.32 -2.81
C ILE A 75 -6.44 2.34 -3.25
N GLU A 76 -7.16 3.45 -3.04
CA GLU A 76 -8.57 3.55 -3.47
C GLU A 76 -8.73 3.56 -4.99
N SER A 77 -7.67 3.84 -5.74
CA SER A 77 -7.68 3.69 -7.19
C SER A 77 -7.60 2.23 -7.64
N VAL A 78 -7.07 1.36 -6.77
CA VAL A 78 -6.90 -0.08 -7.03
C VAL A 78 -8.05 -0.88 -6.42
N VAL A 79 -8.44 -0.51 -5.21
CA VAL A 79 -9.53 -1.13 -4.45
C VAL A 79 -10.57 -0.04 -4.17
N PRO A 80 -11.60 0.12 -5.00
CA PRO A 80 -12.55 1.25 -4.88
C PRO A 80 -13.28 1.32 -3.54
N ALA A 81 -13.41 0.19 -2.84
CA ALA A 81 -14.02 0.16 -1.51
C ALA A 81 -13.11 0.72 -0.41
N ALA A 82 -11.80 0.90 -0.68
CA ALA A 82 -10.87 1.44 0.29
C ALA A 82 -11.11 2.93 0.51
N PRO A 83 -10.97 3.42 1.76
CA PRO A 83 -11.03 4.85 2.05
C PRO A 83 -9.85 5.58 1.37
N LYS A 84 -10.04 6.87 1.10
CA LYS A 84 -8.98 7.73 0.54
C LYS A 84 -7.88 7.99 1.56
N GLU A 85 -8.23 8.03 2.83
CA GLU A 85 -7.31 8.27 3.93
C GLU A 85 -7.73 7.46 5.14
N PHE A 86 -6.78 7.21 6.02
CA PHE A 86 -7.00 6.39 7.21
C PHE A 86 -6.59 7.18 8.45
N ASP A 87 -7.35 7.02 9.52
CA ASP A 87 -7.00 7.53 10.84
C ASP A 87 -6.64 6.36 11.74
N LEU A 88 -5.44 6.40 12.31
CA LEU A 88 -4.99 5.35 13.21
C LEU A 88 -5.80 5.41 14.51
N PRO A 89 -6.53 4.34 14.88
CA PRO A 89 -7.28 4.33 16.12
C PRO A 89 -6.35 4.44 17.34
N ALA A 90 -6.84 5.09 18.40
CA ALA A 90 -6.14 5.20 19.65
C ALA A 90 -7.08 4.75 20.80
N PRO A 91 -6.81 3.60 21.44
CA PRO A 91 -5.73 2.67 21.11
C PRO A 91 -5.97 1.93 19.81
N GLN A 92 -4.90 1.52 19.14
CA GLN A 92 -5.05 0.69 17.96
C GLN A 92 -5.56 -0.69 18.34
N THR A 93 -6.33 -1.30 17.45
CA THR A 93 -6.93 -2.62 17.68
C THR A 93 -6.42 -3.63 16.66
N ASP A 94 -6.48 -4.91 17.04
CA ASP A 94 -6.15 -5.99 16.09
C ASP A 94 -7.10 -6.00 14.90
N ALA A 95 -8.35 -5.60 15.11
CA ALA A 95 -9.35 -5.49 14.05
C ALA A 95 -8.92 -4.48 12.98
N PHE A 96 -8.36 -3.34 13.40
CA PHE A 96 -7.86 -2.33 12.44
C PHE A 96 -6.69 -2.86 11.63
N VAL A 97 -5.72 -3.51 12.30
CA VAL A 97 -4.55 -4.09 11.63
C VAL A 97 -5.00 -5.14 10.61
N SER A 98 -5.94 -6.00 10.99
CA SER A 98 -6.52 -7.03 10.12
C SER A 98 -7.24 -6.42 8.92
N GLU A 99 -7.99 -5.34 9.12
CA GLU A 99 -8.71 -4.63 8.07
C GLU A 99 -7.73 -4.07 7.03
N ILE A 100 -6.68 -3.41 7.48
CA ILE A 100 -5.65 -2.88 6.58
C ILE A 100 -4.98 -4.02 5.82
N ALA A 101 -4.61 -5.10 6.50
CA ALA A 101 -4.01 -6.28 5.84
C ALA A 101 -4.93 -6.84 4.75
N GLY A 102 -6.23 -6.87 4.98
CA GLY A 102 -7.22 -7.32 4.01
C GLY A 102 -7.27 -6.43 2.77
N LEU A 103 -7.20 -5.10 2.97
CA LEU A 103 -7.14 -4.15 1.85
C LEU A 103 -5.87 -4.32 1.02
N LEU A 104 -4.74 -4.54 1.66
CA LEU A 104 -3.47 -4.79 0.96
C LEU A 104 -3.54 -6.09 0.15
N ALA A 105 -4.13 -7.14 0.71
CA ALA A 105 -4.31 -8.40 0.00
C ALA A 105 -5.21 -8.22 -1.23
N SER A 106 -6.30 -7.47 -1.10
CA SER A 106 -7.19 -7.15 -2.22
C SER A 106 -6.46 -6.36 -3.29
N ALA A 107 -5.64 -5.38 -2.91
CA ALA A 107 -4.85 -4.60 -3.84
C ALA A 107 -3.84 -5.48 -4.58
N SER A 108 -3.16 -6.38 -3.87
CA SER A 108 -2.22 -7.31 -4.48
C SER A 108 -2.89 -8.22 -5.52
N ASP A 109 -4.07 -8.74 -5.19
CA ASP A 109 -4.84 -9.57 -6.12
C ASP A 109 -5.28 -8.78 -7.36
N GLN A 110 -5.70 -7.54 -7.16
CA GLN A 110 -6.13 -6.68 -8.26
C GLN A 110 -4.96 -6.35 -9.20
N VAL A 111 -3.79 -6.02 -8.64
CA VAL A 111 -2.57 -5.79 -9.42
C VAL A 111 -2.25 -7.02 -10.26
N ALA A 112 -2.27 -8.20 -9.65
CA ALA A 112 -1.95 -9.44 -10.37
C ALA A 112 -2.94 -9.68 -11.52
N SER A 113 -4.22 -9.39 -11.33
CA SER A 113 -5.24 -9.60 -12.36
C SER A 113 -5.14 -8.61 -13.52
N GLU A 114 -4.58 -7.41 -13.29
CA GLU A 114 -4.44 -6.36 -14.29
C GLU A 114 -3.00 -6.19 -14.79
N LEU A 115 -2.12 -7.11 -14.46
CA LEU A 115 -0.69 -6.94 -14.69
C LEU A 115 -0.32 -6.65 -16.14
N PRO A 116 -0.89 -7.33 -17.16
CA PRO A 116 -0.57 -7.02 -18.56
C PRO A 116 -0.94 -5.59 -18.95
N GLU A 117 -2.09 -5.09 -18.49
CA GLU A 117 -2.57 -3.76 -18.76
C GLU A 117 -1.72 -2.70 -18.07
N ILE A 118 -1.31 -2.99 -16.82
CA ILE A 118 -0.41 -2.10 -16.07
C ILE A 118 0.93 -1.98 -16.79
N ARG A 119 1.50 -3.11 -17.18
CA ARG A 119 2.77 -3.14 -17.90
C ARG A 119 2.69 -2.35 -19.21
N GLN A 120 1.63 -2.55 -19.99
CA GLN A 120 1.45 -1.83 -21.24
C GLN A 120 1.32 -0.33 -21.03
N ALA A 121 0.58 0.09 -20.00
CA ALA A 121 0.47 1.50 -19.64
C ALA A 121 1.84 2.10 -19.32
N PHE A 122 2.68 1.38 -18.58
CA PHE A 122 4.01 1.85 -18.21
C PHE A 122 4.94 1.95 -19.42
N ILE A 123 4.89 0.97 -20.34
CA ILE A 123 5.64 1.00 -21.59
C ILE A 123 5.26 2.25 -22.41
N GLU A 124 3.99 2.59 -22.45
CA GLU A 124 3.46 3.75 -23.15
C GLU A 124 3.61 5.05 -22.35
N GLN A 125 4.22 5.00 -21.18
CA GLN A 125 4.39 6.13 -20.26
C GLN A 125 3.06 6.77 -19.84
N ARG A 126 1.99 5.97 -19.79
CA ARG A 126 0.69 6.39 -19.27
C ARG A 126 0.61 6.14 -17.77
N TYR A 127 -0.26 6.88 -17.09
CA TYR A 127 -0.54 6.62 -15.70
C TYR A 127 -1.38 5.35 -15.56
N TRP A 128 -1.02 4.53 -14.60
CA TRP A 128 -1.85 3.43 -14.18
C TRP A 128 -2.83 3.94 -13.12
N VAL A 129 -4.11 3.63 -13.30
CA VAL A 129 -5.16 4.03 -12.36
C VAL A 129 -5.77 2.83 -11.65
N GLY A 130 -5.21 1.64 -11.85
CA GLY A 130 -5.71 0.43 -11.23
C GLY A 130 -7.02 -0.04 -11.88
N THR A 131 -8.06 -0.21 -11.06
CA THR A 131 -9.33 -0.72 -11.53
C THR A 131 -9.99 0.25 -12.51
N PRO A 132 -10.46 -0.21 -13.67
CA PRO A 132 -11.24 0.62 -14.58
C PRO A 132 -12.51 1.13 -13.90
N THR A 133 -12.85 2.35 -14.19
CA THR A 133 -14.07 2.95 -13.68
C THR A 133 -15.25 2.64 -14.59
#